data_9e384f184c72c180ebca6fa7872676df
#
_entry.id   9e384f184c72c180ebca6fa7872676df
#
_cell.length_a   1.000
_cell.length_b   1.000
_cell.length_c   1.000
_cell.angle_alpha   90.00
_cell.angle_beta   90.00
_cell.angle_gamma   90.00
#
_symmetry.space_group_name_H-M   'P 1'
#
loop_
_entity.id
_entity.type
_entity.pdbx_description
1 polymer ?
#
loop_
_entity_poly.entity_id
_entity_poly.type
_entity_poly.pdbx_seq_one_letter_code
_entity_poly.pdbx_strand_id
1 'polypeptide(L)'
;MKREEFFAQWSKLHLDAEIKGIVKGWLSISYVIARGLSALRITPNVLTLLGVLSGVALLFYPLSAIGLIFLVLSLIFDGVDGSVAIISGKVSRFGATLDAIADRITEALWFFALYQWGIAPEFCLALFALALTQEYARARMASLG
;
A
#
# COMPACT_ATOMS: atom_id res chain seq x y z
N MET A 1 -10.64 16.07 10.04
CA MET A 1 -10.90 16.18 8.58
C MET A 1 -12.23 15.53 8.25
N LYS A 2 -13.11 16.19 7.46
CA LYS A 2 -14.34 15.59 6.93
C LYS A 2 -14.03 14.67 5.75
N ARG A 3 -14.96 13.75 5.46
CA ARG A 3 -14.76 12.76 4.38
C ARG A 3 -14.62 13.39 2.99
N GLU A 4 -15.38 14.45 2.73
CA GLU A 4 -15.33 15.17 1.46
C GLU A 4 -13.98 15.87 1.26
N GLU A 5 -13.44 16.49 2.32
CA GLU A 5 -12.11 17.11 2.33
C GLU A 5 -11.01 16.04 2.07
N PHE A 6 -11.14 14.87 2.69
CA PHE A 6 -10.23 13.75 2.46
C PHE A 6 -10.25 13.30 0.99
N PHE A 7 -11.42 13.12 0.40
CA PHE A 7 -11.55 12.74 -1.00
C PHE A 7 -10.97 13.80 -1.93
N ALA A 8 -11.24 15.08 -1.68
CA ALA A 8 -10.69 16.16 -2.47
C ALA A 8 -9.15 16.21 -2.40
N GLN A 9 -8.57 16.03 -1.21
CA GLN A 9 -7.12 15.98 -1.06
C GLN A 9 -6.51 14.75 -1.73
N TRP A 10 -7.14 13.59 -1.59
CA TRP A 10 -6.68 12.37 -2.25
C TRP A 10 -6.67 12.53 -3.78
N SER A 11 -7.77 13.01 -4.37
CA SER A 11 -7.87 13.27 -5.82
C SER A 11 -6.75 14.19 -6.30
N LYS A 12 -6.51 15.29 -5.57
CA LYS A 12 -5.47 16.27 -5.89
C LYS A 12 -4.05 15.68 -5.87
N LEU A 13 -3.78 14.76 -4.94
CA LEU A 13 -2.49 14.05 -4.86
C LEU A 13 -2.31 13.00 -5.97
N HIS A 14 -3.41 12.57 -6.60
CA HIS A 14 -3.44 11.56 -7.65
C HIS A 14 -3.83 12.16 -9.01
N LEU A 15 -3.30 13.32 -9.36
CA LEU A 15 -3.49 13.98 -10.66
C LEU A 15 -4.98 14.23 -10.99
N ASP A 16 -5.75 14.67 -10.00
CA ASP A 16 -7.18 14.92 -10.08
C ASP A 16 -8.00 13.70 -10.52
N ALA A 17 -7.55 12.49 -10.12
CA ALA A 17 -8.22 11.25 -10.42
C ALA A 17 -9.66 11.22 -9.89
N GLU A 18 -10.58 10.74 -10.74
CA GLU A 18 -11.99 10.59 -10.36
C GLU A 18 -12.19 9.47 -9.33
N ILE A 19 -12.92 9.79 -8.26
CA ILE A 19 -13.25 8.84 -7.19
C ILE A 19 -14.60 8.20 -7.48
N LYS A 20 -14.60 7.06 -8.19
CA LYS A 20 -15.80 6.31 -8.57
C LYS A 20 -15.63 4.79 -8.32
N GLY A 21 -16.72 4.06 -8.30
CA GLY A 21 -16.74 2.60 -8.24
C GLY A 21 -15.94 2.02 -7.07
N ILE A 22 -15.05 1.07 -7.37
CA ILE A 22 -14.22 0.34 -6.40
C ILE A 22 -13.29 1.29 -5.63
N VAL A 23 -12.70 2.29 -6.30
CA VAL A 23 -11.83 3.29 -5.68
C VAL A 23 -12.57 4.05 -4.58
N LYS A 24 -13.82 4.49 -4.84
CA LYS A 24 -14.65 5.15 -3.84
C LYS A 24 -14.97 4.24 -2.66
N GLY A 25 -15.25 2.96 -2.93
CA GLY A 25 -15.47 1.95 -1.90
C GLY A 25 -14.24 1.79 -1.00
N TRP A 26 -13.08 1.56 -1.59
CA TRP A 26 -11.82 1.43 -0.87
C TRP A 26 -11.48 2.68 -0.04
N LEU A 27 -11.51 3.86 -0.64
CA LEU A 27 -11.22 5.12 0.05
C LEU A 27 -12.21 5.40 1.20
N SER A 28 -13.44 4.90 1.10
CA SER A 28 -14.41 5.02 2.17
C SER A 28 -14.06 4.18 3.39
N ILE A 29 -13.58 2.96 3.16
CA ILE A 29 -13.09 2.04 4.22
C ILE A 29 -11.78 2.60 4.79
N SER A 30 -10.84 2.95 3.93
CA SER A 30 -9.54 3.52 4.28
C SER A 30 -9.68 4.79 5.12
N TYR A 31 -10.64 5.68 4.81
CA TYR A 31 -10.94 6.86 5.61
C TYR A 31 -11.34 6.52 7.06
N VAL A 32 -12.19 5.52 7.25
CA VAL A 32 -12.65 5.11 8.60
C VAL A 32 -11.48 4.56 9.41
N ILE A 33 -10.70 3.65 8.82
CA ILE A 33 -9.53 3.05 9.45
C ILE A 33 -8.48 4.13 9.77
N ALA A 34 -8.13 4.96 8.79
CA ALA A 34 -7.12 6.00 8.94
C ALA A 34 -7.51 7.06 9.98
N ARG A 35 -8.80 7.37 10.10
CA ARG A 35 -9.29 8.26 11.14
C ARG A 35 -9.10 7.68 12.55
N GLY A 36 -9.36 6.39 12.73
CA GLY A 36 -9.10 5.67 13.98
C GLY A 36 -7.61 5.64 14.33
N LEU A 37 -6.76 5.26 13.37
CA LEU A 37 -5.31 5.19 13.54
C LEU A 37 -4.70 6.57 13.81
N SER A 38 -5.17 7.61 13.14
CA SER A 38 -4.73 8.98 13.38
C SER A 38 -5.14 9.48 14.77
N ALA A 39 -6.32 9.09 15.28
CA ALA A 39 -6.73 9.41 16.66
C ALA A 39 -5.83 8.73 17.69
N LEU A 40 -5.32 7.54 17.41
CA LEU A 40 -4.31 6.82 18.20
C LEU A 40 -2.88 7.37 18.01
N ARG A 41 -2.72 8.45 17.22
CA ARG A 41 -1.43 9.09 16.90
C ARG A 41 -0.45 8.17 16.15
N ILE A 42 -0.92 7.11 15.52
CA ILE A 42 -0.11 6.25 14.67
C ILE A 42 0.30 7.05 13.43
N THR A 43 1.59 7.05 13.12
CA THR A 43 2.12 7.81 11.98
C THR A 43 2.08 6.97 10.70
N PRO A 44 1.97 7.60 9.50
CA PRO A 44 1.99 6.86 8.24
C PRO A 44 3.24 5.98 8.10
N ASN A 45 4.44 6.49 8.37
CA ASN A 45 5.68 5.73 8.26
C ASN A 45 5.74 4.47 9.16
N VAL A 46 5.05 4.50 10.31
CA VAL A 46 4.92 3.30 11.17
C VAL A 46 4.05 2.25 10.49
N LEU A 47 2.98 2.66 9.80
CA LEU A 47 2.13 1.72 9.04
C LEU A 47 2.89 1.12 7.86
N THR A 48 3.59 1.95 7.09
CA THR A 48 4.48 1.49 6.02
C THR A 48 5.45 0.41 6.52
N LEU A 49 6.11 0.66 7.66
CA LEU A 49 7.02 -0.32 8.27
C LEU A 49 6.30 -1.58 8.74
N LEU A 50 5.12 -1.46 9.35
CA LEU A 50 4.29 -2.61 9.76
C LEU A 50 3.83 -3.44 8.56
N GLY A 51 3.55 -2.81 7.42
CA GLY A 51 3.26 -3.47 6.15
C GLY A 51 4.41 -4.38 5.70
N VAL A 52 5.63 -3.83 5.67
CA VAL A 52 6.84 -4.59 5.34
C VAL A 52 7.10 -5.72 6.35
N LEU A 53 7.00 -5.43 7.65
CA LEU A 53 7.20 -6.46 8.70
C LEU A 53 6.16 -7.58 8.60
N SER A 54 4.92 -7.27 8.24
CA SER A 54 3.89 -8.26 7.97
C SER A 54 4.24 -9.11 6.74
N GLY A 55 4.75 -8.49 5.67
CA GLY A 55 5.28 -9.19 4.50
C GLY A 55 6.44 -10.14 4.84
N VAL A 56 7.36 -9.72 5.71
CA VAL A 56 8.44 -10.59 6.21
C VAL A 56 7.86 -11.73 7.04
N ALA A 57 6.92 -11.45 7.95
CA ALA A 57 6.31 -12.47 8.80
C ALA A 57 5.55 -13.53 7.98
N LEU A 58 4.95 -13.16 6.86
CA LEU A 58 4.29 -14.07 5.93
C LEU A 58 5.21 -15.22 5.49
N LEU A 59 6.50 -14.94 5.28
CA LEU A 59 7.47 -15.94 4.81
C LEU A 59 7.74 -17.08 5.81
N PHE A 60 7.48 -16.84 7.10
CA PHE A 60 7.65 -17.85 8.16
C PHE A 60 6.42 -18.76 8.33
N TYR A 61 5.29 -18.42 7.69
CA TYR A 61 4.02 -19.13 7.83
C TYR A 61 3.40 -19.48 6.47
N PRO A 62 4.14 -20.13 5.55
CA PRO A 62 3.65 -20.42 4.22
C PRO A 62 2.42 -21.35 4.27
N LEU A 63 1.45 -21.10 3.38
CA LEU A 63 0.21 -21.91 3.22
C LEU A 63 -0.55 -22.14 4.53
N SER A 64 -0.55 -21.19 5.44
CA SER A 64 -1.24 -21.29 6.73
C SER A 64 -2.26 -20.16 6.92
N ALA A 65 -3.22 -20.36 7.80
CA ALA A 65 -4.16 -19.30 8.19
C ALA A 65 -3.43 -18.07 8.79
N ILE A 66 -2.34 -18.30 9.50
CA ILE A 66 -1.49 -17.24 10.06
C ILE A 66 -0.82 -16.44 8.93
N GLY A 67 -0.28 -17.14 7.92
CA GLY A 67 0.30 -16.49 6.74
C GLY A 67 -0.72 -15.64 6.00
N LEU A 68 -1.96 -16.15 5.84
CA LEU A 68 -3.03 -15.35 5.23
C LEU A 68 -3.35 -14.08 6.04
N ILE A 69 -3.33 -14.17 7.38
CA ILE A 69 -3.51 -12.98 8.23
C ILE A 69 -2.39 -11.97 7.98
N PHE A 70 -1.13 -12.39 7.92
CA PHE A 70 -0.02 -11.48 7.65
C PHE A 70 -0.08 -10.88 6.24
N LEU A 71 -0.51 -11.64 5.23
CA LEU A 71 -0.75 -11.10 3.89
C LEU A 71 -1.81 -9.99 3.92
N VAL A 72 -2.95 -10.24 4.57
CA VAL A 72 -4.04 -9.26 4.69
C VAL A 72 -3.59 -8.02 5.47
N LEU A 73 -2.85 -8.20 6.57
CA LEU A 73 -2.30 -7.08 7.34
C LEU A 73 -1.31 -6.25 6.51
N SER A 74 -0.43 -6.91 5.74
CA SER A 74 0.51 -6.23 4.84
C SER A 74 -0.23 -5.34 3.84
N LEU A 75 -1.26 -5.89 3.17
CA LEU A 75 -2.10 -5.14 2.21
C LEU A 75 -2.87 -3.98 2.86
N ILE A 76 -3.38 -4.17 4.08
CA ILE A 76 -4.13 -3.13 4.78
C ILE A 76 -3.21 -1.98 5.21
N PHE A 77 -2.06 -2.28 5.81
CA PHE A 77 -1.13 -1.26 6.28
C PHE A 77 -0.59 -0.42 5.14
N ASP A 78 -0.21 -1.05 4.05
CA ASP A 78 0.22 -0.44 2.80
C ASP A 78 -0.89 0.45 2.20
N GLY A 79 -2.09 -0.08 2.03
CA GLY A 79 -3.20 0.67 1.41
C GLY A 79 -3.81 1.78 2.29
N VAL A 80 -3.45 1.89 3.57
CA VAL A 80 -4.05 2.87 4.50
C VAL A 80 -3.06 3.96 4.92
N ASP A 81 -1.75 3.76 4.84
CA ASP A 81 -0.75 4.71 5.33
C ASP A 81 -0.82 6.08 4.64
N GLY A 82 -1.01 6.12 3.31
CA GLY A 82 -1.28 7.35 2.57
C GLY A 82 -2.54 8.07 3.04
N SER A 83 -3.60 7.33 3.39
CA SER A 83 -4.82 7.88 3.97
C SER A 83 -4.58 8.48 5.36
N VAL A 84 -3.74 7.83 6.18
CA VAL A 84 -3.31 8.36 7.48
C VAL A 84 -2.45 9.62 7.29
N ALA A 85 -1.58 9.65 6.27
CA ALA A 85 -0.79 10.84 5.95
C ALA A 85 -1.68 12.04 5.62
N ILE A 86 -2.73 11.85 4.82
CA ILE A 86 -3.70 12.87 4.46
C ILE A 86 -4.46 13.35 5.71
N ILE A 87 -5.06 12.43 6.48
CA ILE A 87 -5.91 12.77 7.64
C ILE A 87 -5.11 13.44 8.75
N SER A 88 -3.87 13.02 8.99
CA SER A 88 -2.99 13.58 10.01
C SER A 88 -2.24 14.84 9.55
N GLY A 89 -2.37 15.26 8.29
CA GLY A 89 -1.64 16.39 7.73
C GLY A 89 -0.12 16.15 7.62
N LYS A 90 0.32 14.89 7.56
CA LYS A 90 1.74 14.48 7.52
C LYS A 90 2.21 14.04 6.13
N VAL A 91 1.53 14.48 5.08
CA VAL A 91 1.98 14.24 3.70
C VAL A 91 3.35 14.88 3.51
N SER A 92 4.34 14.10 3.06
CA SER A 92 5.71 14.59 2.85
C SER A 92 6.39 13.85 1.70
N ARG A 93 7.38 14.50 1.07
CA ARG A 93 8.20 13.86 0.01
C ARG A 93 8.96 12.65 0.53
N PHE A 94 9.49 12.76 1.75
CA PHE A 94 10.18 11.63 2.39
C PHE A 94 9.24 10.45 2.63
N GLY A 95 8.03 10.70 3.17
CA GLY A 95 7.02 9.66 3.36
C GLY A 95 6.65 8.97 2.06
N ALA A 96 6.38 9.72 0.99
CA ALA A 96 6.05 9.16 -0.32
C ALA A 96 7.22 8.33 -0.93
N THR A 97 8.48 8.74 -0.69
CA THR A 97 9.63 7.96 -1.15
C THR A 97 9.80 6.67 -0.32
N LEU A 98 9.61 6.76 1.00
CA LEU A 98 9.67 5.59 1.89
C LEU A 98 8.60 4.57 1.52
N ASP A 99 7.38 5.02 1.30
CA ASP A 99 6.23 4.24 0.84
C ASP A 99 6.55 3.52 -0.48
N ALA A 100 6.99 4.26 -1.51
CA ALA A 100 7.35 3.68 -2.80
C ALA A 100 8.48 2.63 -2.71
N ILE A 101 9.42 2.76 -1.78
CA ILE A 101 10.47 1.74 -1.53
C ILE A 101 9.87 0.54 -0.81
N ALA A 102 9.05 0.79 0.20
CA ALA A 102 8.39 -0.25 0.98
C ALA A 102 7.48 -1.13 0.11
N ASP A 103 6.70 -0.52 -0.79
CA ASP A 103 5.88 -1.22 -1.79
C ASP A 103 6.70 -2.24 -2.58
N ARG A 104 7.86 -1.82 -3.08
CA ARG A 104 8.73 -2.71 -3.88
C ARG A 104 9.26 -3.88 -3.05
N ILE A 105 9.64 -3.61 -1.80
CA ILE A 105 10.08 -4.66 -0.86
C ILE A 105 8.91 -5.61 -0.57
N THR A 106 7.75 -5.08 -0.26
CA THR A 106 6.56 -5.85 0.10
C THR A 106 6.08 -6.72 -1.06
N GLU A 107 6.04 -6.19 -2.28
CA GLU A 107 5.74 -6.97 -3.49
C GLU A 107 6.73 -8.11 -3.70
N ALA A 108 8.04 -7.86 -3.54
CA ALA A 108 9.05 -8.91 -3.64
C ALA A 108 8.82 -10.02 -2.60
N LEU A 109 8.44 -9.65 -1.36
CA LEU A 109 8.12 -10.61 -0.30
C LEU A 109 6.87 -11.43 -0.65
N TRP A 110 5.82 -10.81 -1.21
CA TRP A 110 4.62 -11.53 -1.64
C TRP A 110 4.91 -12.52 -2.77
N PHE A 111 5.69 -12.12 -3.78
CA PHE A 111 6.05 -13.02 -4.88
C PHE A 111 6.97 -14.15 -4.39
N PHE A 112 7.85 -13.89 -3.42
CA PHE A 112 8.64 -14.93 -2.80
C PHE A 112 7.77 -15.89 -1.97
N ALA A 113 6.75 -15.40 -1.26
CA ALA A 113 5.77 -16.24 -0.59
C ALA A 113 5.01 -17.15 -1.58
N LEU A 114 4.60 -16.63 -2.74
CA LEU A 114 3.97 -17.42 -3.80
C LEU A 114 4.90 -18.54 -4.29
N TYR A 115 6.18 -18.26 -4.46
CA TYR A 115 7.18 -19.26 -4.79
C TYR A 115 7.27 -20.36 -3.70
N GLN A 116 7.30 -19.99 -2.42
CA GLN A 116 7.27 -20.94 -1.31
C GLN A 116 5.98 -21.79 -1.29
N TRP A 117 4.89 -21.27 -1.84
CA TRP A 117 3.61 -21.97 -1.98
C TRP A 117 3.56 -22.91 -3.19
N GLY A 118 4.65 -23.03 -3.93
CA GLY A 118 4.79 -23.95 -5.06
C GLY A 118 4.42 -23.36 -6.41
N ILE A 119 4.21 -22.04 -6.51
CA ILE A 119 4.06 -21.37 -7.80
C ILE A 119 5.42 -21.40 -8.50
N ALA A 120 5.40 -21.75 -9.80
CA ALA A 120 6.63 -21.81 -10.59
C ALA A 120 7.39 -20.48 -10.59
N PRO A 121 8.72 -20.47 -10.38
CA PRO A 121 9.51 -19.25 -10.22
C PRO A 121 9.43 -18.33 -11.43
N GLU A 122 9.21 -18.86 -12.63
CA GLU A 122 9.05 -18.07 -13.86
C GLU A 122 7.80 -17.19 -13.78
N PHE A 123 6.70 -17.69 -13.22
CA PHE A 123 5.48 -16.90 -13.00
C PHE A 123 5.68 -15.84 -11.93
N CYS A 124 6.33 -16.17 -10.82
CA CYS A 124 6.62 -15.22 -9.76
C CYS A 124 7.48 -14.06 -10.29
N LEU A 125 8.54 -14.37 -11.05
CA LEU A 125 9.41 -13.39 -11.67
C LEU A 125 8.67 -12.54 -12.72
N ALA A 126 7.82 -13.16 -13.55
CA ALA A 126 7.05 -12.44 -14.55
C ALA A 126 6.06 -11.45 -13.90
N LEU A 127 5.36 -11.88 -12.84
CA LEU A 127 4.44 -11.01 -12.09
C LEU A 127 5.19 -9.86 -11.42
N PHE A 128 6.33 -10.13 -10.80
CA PHE A 128 7.15 -9.09 -10.17
C PHE A 128 7.70 -8.10 -11.21
N ALA A 129 8.20 -8.58 -12.35
CA ALA A 129 8.66 -7.73 -13.44
C ALA A 129 7.52 -6.85 -14.01
N LEU A 130 6.31 -7.40 -14.12
CA LEU A 130 5.12 -6.66 -14.55
C LEU A 130 4.77 -5.55 -13.56
N ALA A 131 4.76 -5.84 -12.26
CA ALA A 131 4.50 -4.86 -11.20
C ALA A 131 5.52 -3.73 -11.22
N LEU A 132 6.81 -4.04 -11.33
CA LEU A 132 7.88 -3.05 -11.45
C LEU A 132 7.73 -2.18 -12.71
N THR A 133 7.39 -2.80 -13.85
CA THR A 133 7.21 -2.08 -15.12
C THR A 133 6.02 -1.14 -15.06
N GLN A 134 4.91 -1.58 -14.47
CA GLN A 134 3.71 -0.76 -14.28
C GLN A 134 4.02 0.45 -13.41
N GLU A 135 4.71 0.25 -12.29
CA GLU A 135 5.06 1.34 -11.38
C GLU A 135 6.06 2.32 -12.01
N TYR A 136 7.06 1.81 -12.72
CA TYR A 136 7.98 2.65 -13.48
C TYR A 136 7.24 3.51 -14.52
N ALA A 137 6.32 2.91 -15.28
CA ALA A 137 5.50 3.63 -16.26
C ALA A 137 4.65 4.71 -15.59
N ARG A 138 4.01 4.41 -14.46
CA ARG A 138 3.21 5.36 -13.67
C ARG A 138 4.07 6.54 -13.19
N ALA A 139 5.22 6.24 -12.57
CA ALA A 139 6.15 7.25 -12.07
C ALA A 139 6.69 8.11 -13.21
N ARG A 140 7.00 7.51 -14.36
CA ARG A 140 7.49 8.23 -15.54
C ARG A 140 6.43 9.15 -16.12
N MET A 141 5.19 8.68 -16.25
CA MET A 141 4.08 9.53 -16.72
C MET A 141 3.85 10.72 -15.78
N ALA A 142 3.85 10.51 -14.47
CA ALA A 142 3.74 11.58 -13.49
C ALA A 142 4.88 12.61 -13.56
N SER A 143 6.08 12.19 -14.02
CA SER A 143 7.24 13.09 -14.19
C SER A 143 7.23 13.91 -15.48
N LEU A 144 6.42 13.51 -16.44
CA LEU A 144 6.35 14.20 -17.76
C LEU A 144 5.22 15.23 -17.83
N GLY A 145 4.37 15.30 -16.83
CA GLY A 145 3.33 16.31 -16.70
C GLY A 145 1.98 15.87 -16.74
#